data_8950fe8a3eaa3ade98c77559dd587464
#
_entry.id   8950fe8a3eaa3ade98c77559dd587464
#
_cell.length_a   1.000
_cell.length_b   1.000
_cell.length_c   1.000
_cell.angle_alpha   90.00
_cell.angle_beta   90.00
_cell.angle_gamma   90.00
#
_symmetry.space_group_name_H-M   'P 1'
#
loop_
_entity.id
_entity.type
_entity.pdbx_description
1 polymer ?
#
loop_
_entity_poly.entity_id
_entity_poly.type
_entity_poly.pdbx_seq_one_letter_code
_entity_poly.pdbx_strand_id
1 'polypeptide(L)'
;YQISKDNQAINSSILTFNIDKGERVKIREIIIHGRKLRKNNKKNFFNKANMTYALSNFTIGKKMKETKEQKWWRFFKVSKFNEGNLESDLNAIIEKYNQKGYRDARILQDTNYLNPDNTLTVEVWIYEGEPYKFRNISFVGNTIYTNEELSRILSIESGDIFDKTVLDSRIYGNATGNDISSLYLDDGYLFFNATPVEVATKNNEIDLEIRIREGQQARINKVVVNGNTKTNDHVIMREIRTKPGDLFKRSDIIRTQREFASLNYFNPETLGNIDIDPDPVKNTVNITYNVEEKSSDQLNLQGGWGGGRVIGTLSFQFKNFSTRNILKPRLWDPLPSGDGQQLMISASSNGIYYQNYRLSFMEPWLGGKKPTSLSVSLYKNVFSNGLDGDD
;
A
#
# COMPACT_ATOMS: atom_id res chain seq x y z
N TYR A 1 38.99 -12.69 5.45
CA TYR A 1 39.06 -11.36 6.07
C TYR A 1 40.43 -11.14 6.69
N GLN A 2 40.86 -9.90 6.70
CA GLN A 2 42.09 -9.48 7.37
C GLN A 2 41.74 -8.47 8.46
N ILE A 3 42.37 -8.64 9.64
CA ILE A 3 42.23 -7.69 10.74
C ILE A 3 43.53 -6.92 10.86
N SER A 4 43.49 -5.62 10.74
CA SER A 4 44.63 -4.73 10.97
C SER A 4 44.34 -3.74 12.10
N LYS A 5 45.38 -3.31 12.83
CA LYS A 5 45.24 -2.24 13.82
C LYS A 5 44.91 -0.93 13.11
N ASP A 6 43.94 -0.20 13.65
CA ASP A 6 43.69 1.16 13.21
C ASP A 6 44.71 2.09 13.86
N ASN A 7 45.57 2.71 13.04
CA ASN A 7 46.58 3.63 13.53
C ASN A 7 46.06 5.04 13.84
N GLN A 8 44.80 5.32 13.55
CA GLN A 8 44.15 6.63 13.74
C GLN A 8 43.23 6.70 14.97
N ALA A 9 42.82 5.57 15.52
CA ALA A 9 41.92 5.51 16.67
C ALA A 9 42.42 4.52 17.73
N ILE A 10 42.30 4.91 19.01
CA ILE A 10 42.71 4.10 20.17
C ILE A 10 41.71 2.97 20.36
N ASN A 11 42.23 1.73 20.48
CA ASN A 11 41.40 0.50 20.67
C ASN A 11 40.46 0.14 19.52
N SER A 12 40.77 0.50 18.30
CA SER A 12 40.02 0.07 17.13
C SER A 12 40.83 -0.83 16.20
N SER A 13 40.14 -1.67 15.43
CA SER A 13 40.69 -2.55 14.42
C SER A 13 39.92 -2.39 13.11
N ILE A 14 40.66 -2.35 12.01
CA ILE A 14 40.04 -2.32 10.68
C ILE A 14 39.83 -3.75 10.22
N LEU A 15 38.57 -4.10 9.94
CA LEU A 15 38.23 -5.39 9.35
C LEU A 15 38.04 -5.22 7.85
N THR A 16 38.97 -5.77 7.07
CA THR A 16 38.94 -5.71 5.62
C THR A 16 38.37 -7.01 5.05
N PHE A 17 37.26 -6.90 4.33
CA PHE A 17 36.69 -8.01 3.56
C PHE A 17 37.10 -7.88 2.10
N ASN A 18 37.94 -8.82 1.62
CA ASN A 18 38.21 -8.97 0.19
C ASN A 18 37.13 -9.88 -0.39
N ILE A 19 36.19 -9.31 -1.15
CA ILE A 19 35.11 -10.04 -1.78
C ILE A 19 35.42 -10.16 -3.27
N ASP A 20 35.68 -11.39 -3.72
CA ASP A 20 35.67 -11.71 -5.14
C ASP A 20 34.19 -11.89 -5.56
N LYS A 21 33.70 -10.98 -6.37
CA LYS A 21 32.30 -11.00 -6.82
C LYS A 21 32.02 -12.01 -7.92
N GLY A 22 33.05 -12.64 -8.46
CA GLY A 22 32.94 -13.53 -9.62
C GLY A 22 32.32 -12.87 -10.86
N GLU A 23 32.16 -13.64 -11.91
CA GLU A 23 31.43 -13.19 -13.11
C GLU A 23 29.90 -13.26 -12.90
N ARG A 24 29.17 -12.37 -13.58
CA ARG A 24 27.70 -12.33 -13.53
C ARG A 24 27.12 -13.43 -14.40
N VAL A 25 26.57 -14.46 -13.77
CA VAL A 25 25.91 -15.56 -14.48
C VAL A 25 24.51 -15.15 -14.91
N LYS A 26 24.17 -15.39 -16.19
CA LYS A 26 22.86 -15.11 -16.78
C LYS A 26 22.04 -16.37 -16.89
N ILE A 27 20.74 -16.26 -16.70
CA ILE A 27 19.82 -17.40 -16.82
C ILE A 27 19.50 -17.61 -18.29
N ARG A 28 19.87 -18.78 -18.84
CA ARG A 28 19.57 -19.21 -20.21
C ARG A 28 18.12 -19.63 -20.34
N GLU A 29 17.70 -20.55 -19.50
CA GLU A 29 16.34 -21.11 -19.51
C GLU A 29 15.90 -21.59 -18.14
N ILE A 30 14.58 -21.68 -17.96
CA ILE A 30 13.93 -22.23 -16.77
C ILE A 30 13.01 -23.36 -17.21
N ILE A 31 13.32 -24.57 -16.76
CA ILE A 31 12.59 -25.79 -17.13
C ILE A 31 11.72 -26.20 -15.95
N ILE A 32 10.43 -26.40 -16.20
CA ILE A 32 9.47 -26.80 -15.17
C ILE A 32 8.91 -28.18 -15.47
N HIS A 33 9.20 -29.10 -14.58
CA HIS A 33 8.78 -30.52 -14.63
C HIS A 33 7.58 -30.77 -13.71
N GLY A 34 6.91 -31.93 -13.91
CA GLY A 34 5.87 -32.45 -13.02
C GLY A 34 4.47 -31.87 -13.27
N ARG A 35 4.30 -31.02 -14.29
CA ARG A 35 2.98 -30.45 -14.63
C ARG A 35 2.14 -31.46 -15.43
N LYS A 36 0.83 -31.56 -15.08
CA LYS A 36 -0.10 -32.45 -15.72
C LYS A 36 -0.88 -31.74 -16.84
N LEU A 37 -0.96 -32.37 -18.03
CA LEU A 37 -1.87 -31.95 -19.08
C LEU A 37 -3.31 -32.36 -18.70
N ARG A 38 -4.23 -31.40 -18.68
CA ARG A 38 -5.63 -31.60 -18.30
C ARG A 38 -6.56 -31.24 -19.45
N LYS A 39 -7.69 -31.93 -19.54
CA LYS A 39 -8.73 -31.65 -20.54
C LYS A 39 -9.36 -30.29 -20.24
N ASN A 40 -9.37 -29.39 -21.22
CA ASN A 40 -9.98 -28.07 -21.08
C ASN A 40 -11.46 -28.15 -21.48
N ASN A 41 -12.34 -27.91 -20.53
CA ASN A 41 -13.79 -27.88 -20.76
C ASN A 41 -14.29 -26.58 -21.40
N LYS A 42 -13.45 -25.52 -21.48
CA LYS A 42 -13.80 -24.25 -22.15
C LYS A 42 -13.43 -24.36 -23.64
N LYS A 43 -14.42 -24.34 -24.50
CA LYS A 43 -14.23 -24.23 -25.96
C LYS A 43 -13.70 -22.81 -26.27
N ASN A 44 -12.40 -22.67 -26.41
CA ASN A 44 -11.82 -21.45 -26.97
C ASN A 44 -11.65 -21.61 -28.47
N PHE A 45 -12.18 -20.68 -29.25
CA PHE A 45 -12.21 -20.70 -30.72
C PHE A 45 -10.80 -20.81 -31.37
N PHE A 46 -9.75 -20.48 -30.63
CA PHE A 46 -8.36 -20.48 -31.12
C PHE A 46 -7.49 -21.67 -30.66
N ASN A 47 -7.95 -22.53 -29.76
CA ASN A 47 -7.16 -23.66 -29.26
C ASN A 47 -7.69 -25.00 -29.81
N LYS A 48 -7.01 -25.52 -30.83
CA LYS A 48 -7.25 -26.86 -31.36
C LYS A 48 -6.91 -27.99 -30.39
N ALA A 49 -6.16 -27.75 -29.32
CA ALA A 49 -5.81 -28.75 -28.31
C ALA A 49 -6.76 -28.67 -27.14
N ASN A 50 -7.58 -29.69 -26.91
CA ASN A 50 -8.46 -29.82 -25.73
C ASN A 50 -7.70 -30.08 -24.41
N MET A 51 -6.39 -29.80 -24.36
CA MET A 51 -5.51 -30.09 -23.22
C MET A 51 -4.71 -28.85 -22.85
N THR A 52 -4.75 -28.49 -21.59
CA THR A 52 -4.00 -27.34 -21.03
C THR A 52 -3.37 -27.71 -19.70
N TYR A 53 -2.29 -27.00 -19.31
CA TYR A 53 -1.75 -27.07 -17.97
C TYR A 53 -2.62 -26.25 -17.00
N ALA A 54 -2.59 -26.59 -15.72
CA ALA A 54 -3.22 -25.80 -14.65
C ALA A 54 -2.77 -24.33 -14.64
N LEU A 55 -1.46 -24.12 -14.79
CA LEU A 55 -0.85 -22.81 -15.08
C LEU A 55 -0.17 -22.86 -16.46
N SER A 56 -0.43 -21.89 -17.33
CA SER A 56 0.29 -21.76 -18.59
C SER A 56 1.73 -21.28 -18.35
N ASN A 57 2.65 -21.58 -19.31
CA ASN A 57 4.02 -21.08 -19.28
C ASN A 57 4.07 -19.54 -19.17
N PHE A 58 3.13 -18.86 -19.84
CA PHE A 58 3.00 -17.40 -19.75
C PHE A 58 2.66 -16.95 -18.33
N THR A 59 1.75 -17.62 -17.64
CA THR A 59 1.37 -17.29 -16.25
C THR A 59 2.54 -17.48 -15.30
N ILE A 60 3.27 -18.58 -15.44
CA ILE A 60 4.46 -18.88 -14.64
C ILE A 60 5.54 -17.81 -14.89
N GLY A 61 5.88 -17.54 -16.14
CA GLY A 61 6.88 -16.54 -16.50
C GLY A 61 6.50 -15.11 -16.07
N LYS A 62 5.18 -14.82 -15.91
CA LYS A 62 4.72 -13.55 -15.34
C LYS A 62 4.91 -13.49 -13.81
N LYS A 63 4.80 -14.62 -13.12
CA LYS A 63 5.00 -14.72 -11.67
C LYS A 63 6.47 -14.69 -11.29
N MET A 64 7.34 -15.27 -12.08
CA MET A 64 8.79 -15.14 -11.92
C MET A 64 9.24 -13.74 -12.32
N LYS A 65 9.17 -12.80 -11.37
CA LYS A 65 9.46 -11.38 -11.63
C LYS A 65 10.95 -11.08 -11.63
N GLU A 66 11.66 -11.72 -10.73
CA GLU A 66 13.09 -11.48 -10.46
C GLU A 66 13.99 -12.47 -11.22
N THR A 67 13.54 -13.72 -11.34
CA THR A 67 14.26 -14.80 -12.04
C THR A 67 13.74 -14.90 -13.47
N LYS A 68 14.46 -14.33 -14.44
CA LYS A 68 14.03 -14.27 -15.85
C LYS A 68 15.07 -14.77 -16.80
N GLU A 69 14.60 -15.51 -17.80
CA GLU A 69 15.41 -15.95 -18.94
C GLU A 69 15.98 -14.75 -19.73
N GLN A 70 17.20 -14.91 -20.22
CA GLN A 70 17.79 -13.97 -21.15
C GLN A 70 17.06 -14.06 -22.49
N LYS A 71 16.49 -12.92 -22.95
CA LYS A 71 15.87 -12.80 -24.27
C LYS A 71 16.48 -11.64 -25.03
N TRP A 72 16.74 -11.81 -26.34
CA TRP A 72 17.44 -10.85 -27.19
C TRP A 72 16.78 -9.46 -27.23
N TRP A 73 15.46 -9.34 -27.00
CA TRP A 73 14.73 -8.05 -26.97
C TRP A 73 14.69 -7.36 -25.59
N ARG A 74 15.38 -7.94 -24.57
CA ARG A 74 15.43 -7.36 -23.21
C ARG A 74 16.79 -6.72 -22.93
N PHE A 75 17.17 -5.73 -23.75
CA PHE A 75 18.48 -5.08 -23.64
C PHE A 75 18.74 -4.36 -22.31
N PHE A 76 17.70 -3.89 -21.62
CA PHE A 76 17.81 -3.07 -20.40
C PHE A 76 17.59 -3.83 -19.09
N LYS A 77 17.19 -5.10 -19.13
CA LYS A 77 17.02 -5.92 -17.92
C LYS A 77 18.06 -7.04 -17.89
N VAL A 78 18.97 -6.90 -16.95
CA VAL A 78 20.01 -7.92 -16.73
C VAL A 78 19.37 -9.10 -15.97
N SER A 79 19.32 -10.27 -16.62
CA SER A 79 18.94 -11.54 -16.00
C SER A 79 20.10 -11.99 -15.11
N LYS A 80 20.08 -11.64 -13.82
CA LYS A 80 21.05 -12.10 -12.82
C LYS A 80 20.39 -13.20 -11.98
N PHE A 81 21.13 -14.27 -11.78
CA PHE A 81 20.71 -15.30 -10.85
C PHE A 81 20.97 -14.83 -9.40
N ASN A 82 19.97 -14.99 -8.57
CA ASN A 82 20.04 -14.83 -7.12
C ASN A 82 19.13 -15.89 -6.49
N GLU A 83 19.66 -16.68 -5.59
CA GLU A 83 18.96 -17.81 -4.98
C GLU A 83 17.73 -17.36 -4.17
N GLY A 84 17.84 -16.29 -3.39
CA GLY A 84 16.69 -15.73 -2.64
C GLY A 84 15.59 -15.19 -3.55
N ASN A 85 15.94 -14.64 -4.71
CA ASN A 85 14.97 -14.23 -5.72
C ASN A 85 14.27 -15.44 -6.36
N LEU A 86 15.00 -16.53 -6.61
CA LEU A 86 14.42 -17.78 -7.13
C LEU A 86 13.40 -18.33 -6.14
N GLU A 87 13.76 -18.44 -4.87
CA GLU A 87 12.85 -18.93 -3.81
C GLU A 87 11.57 -18.07 -3.72
N SER A 88 11.71 -16.75 -3.76
CA SER A 88 10.56 -15.83 -3.77
C SER A 88 9.66 -16.03 -4.99
N ASP A 89 10.24 -16.22 -6.17
CA ASP A 89 9.49 -16.46 -7.41
C ASP A 89 8.82 -17.85 -7.41
N LEU A 90 9.45 -18.88 -6.85
CA LEU A 90 8.88 -20.22 -6.68
C LEU A 90 7.69 -20.17 -5.71
N ASN A 91 7.80 -19.47 -4.61
CA ASN A 91 6.70 -19.27 -3.66
C ASN A 91 5.52 -18.53 -4.33
N ALA A 92 5.79 -17.53 -5.19
CA ALA A 92 4.75 -16.84 -5.94
C ALA A 92 4.05 -17.75 -7.00
N ILE A 93 4.74 -18.78 -7.52
CA ILE A 93 4.14 -19.79 -8.38
C ILE A 93 3.22 -20.70 -7.57
N ILE A 94 3.67 -21.19 -6.41
CA ILE A 94 2.84 -22.05 -5.54
C ILE A 94 1.60 -21.29 -5.06
N GLU A 95 1.75 -20.04 -4.65
CA GLU A 95 0.61 -19.18 -4.32
C GLU A 95 -0.39 -19.10 -5.48
N LYS A 96 0.10 -19.02 -6.73
CA LYS A 96 -0.78 -18.99 -7.90
C LYS A 96 -1.50 -20.32 -8.16
N TYR A 97 -0.88 -21.45 -7.84
CA TYR A 97 -1.54 -22.76 -7.84
C TYR A 97 -2.63 -22.80 -6.76
N ASN A 98 -2.34 -22.36 -5.55
CA ASN A 98 -3.28 -22.30 -4.43
C ASN A 98 -4.50 -21.45 -4.77
N GLN A 99 -4.31 -20.28 -5.41
CA GLN A 99 -5.40 -19.42 -5.91
C GLN A 99 -6.29 -20.10 -6.97
N LYS A 100 -5.86 -21.21 -7.54
CA LYS A 100 -6.65 -22.02 -8.49
C LYS A 100 -7.17 -23.31 -7.88
N GLY A 101 -7.09 -23.45 -6.57
CA GLY A 101 -7.56 -24.59 -5.81
C GLY A 101 -6.56 -25.73 -5.65
N TYR A 102 -5.37 -25.62 -6.22
CA TYR A 102 -4.33 -26.65 -6.09
C TYR A 102 -3.62 -26.52 -4.75
N ARG A 103 -4.33 -26.82 -3.69
CA ARG A 103 -3.89 -26.70 -2.30
C ARG A 103 -2.61 -27.47 -1.98
N ASP A 104 -2.46 -28.65 -2.56
CA ASP A 104 -1.34 -29.55 -2.30
C ASP A 104 -0.12 -29.26 -3.19
N ALA A 105 -0.19 -28.21 -4.01
CA ALA A 105 0.90 -27.82 -4.88
C ALA A 105 2.14 -27.46 -4.08
N ARG A 106 3.27 -28.05 -4.44
CA ARG A 106 4.56 -27.80 -3.79
C ARG A 106 5.72 -28.01 -4.73
N ILE A 107 6.83 -27.35 -4.45
CA ILE A 107 8.11 -27.64 -5.08
C ILE A 107 8.65 -28.94 -4.47
N LEU A 108 8.98 -29.90 -5.31
CA LEU A 108 9.61 -31.15 -4.89
C LEU A 108 11.12 -30.98 -4.80
N GLN A 109 11.68 -30.30 -5.80
CA GLN A 109 13.11 -30.06 -5.93
C GLN A 109 13.32 -28.91 -6.91
N ASP A 110 14.37 -28.15 -6.69
CA ASP A 110 14.94 -27.23 -7.67
C ASP A 110 16.44 -27.49 -7.78
N THR A 111 16.97 -27.35 -8.96
CA THR A 111 18.41 -27.47 -9.24
C THR A 111 18.83 -26.40 -10.23
N ASN A 112 20.07 -25.99 -10.11
CA ASN A 112 20.68 -25.08 -11.07
C ASN A 112 22.06 -25.60 -11.46
N TYR A 113 22.42 -25.49 -12.72
CA TYR A 113 23.73 -25.89 -13.22
C TYR A 113 24.23 -24.93 -14.30
N LEU A 114 25.57 -24.81 -14.31
CA LEU A 114 26.27 -23.94 -15.24
C LEU A 114 26.44 -24.67 -16.59
N ASN A 115 26.07 -24.00 -17.66
CA ASN A 115 26.29 -24.46 -19.01
C ASN A 115 27.71 -24.15 -19.48
N PRO A 116 28.22 -24.84 -20.55
CA PRO A 116 29.56 -24.58 -21.10
C PRO A 116 29.78 -23.14 -21.60
N ASP A 117 28.69 -22.41 -21.90
CA ASP A 117 28.69 -21.01 -22.34
C ASP A 117 28.62 -20.01 -21.17
N ASN A 118 28.90 -20.44 -19.95
CA ASN A 118 28.82 -19.64 -18.71
C ASN A 118 27.44 -19.08 -18.41
N THR A 119 26.38 -19.70 -18.93
CA THR A 119 24.97 -19.41 -18.58
C THR A 119 24.43 -20.43 -17.60
N LEU A 120 23.35 -20.12 -16.90
CA LEU A 120 22.70 -20.99 -15.91
C LEU A 120 21.38 -21.54 -16.46
N THR A 121 21.18 -22.83 -16.32
CA THR A 121 19.86 -23.47 -16.46
C THR A 121 19.30 -23.75 -15.07
N VAL A 122 18.02 -23.41 -14.85
CA VAL A 122 17.29 -23.68 -13.62
C VAL A 122 16.21 -24.71 -13.93
N GLU A 123 16.22 -25.82 -13.21
CA GLU A 123 15.20 -26.87 -13.32
C GLU A 123 14.39 -26.95 -12.02
N VAL A 124 13.07 -26.99 -12.15
CA VAL A 124 12.15 -27.00 -11.03
C VAL A 124 11.14 -28.13 -11.19
N TRP A 125 11.02 -28.99 -10.20
CA TRP A 125 10.01 -30.05 -10.14
C TRP A 125 8.86 -29.65 -9.26
N ILE A 126 7.65 -29.59 -9.84
CA ILE A 126 6.43 -29.18 -9.16
C ILE A 126 5.49 -30.38 -9.06
N TYR A 127 4.99 -30.61 -7.85
CA TYR A 127 3.81 -31.44 -7.64
C TYR A 127 2.58 -30.55 -7.63
N GLU A 128 1.66 -30.70 -8.61
CA GLU A 128 0.47 -29.86 -8.71
C GLU A 128 -0.67 -30.30 -7.80
N GLY A 129 -0.81 -31.60 -7.54
CA GLY A 129 -1.99 -32.16 -6.89
C GLY A 129 -3.26 -32.10 -7.74
N GLU A 130 -4.42 -32.14 -7.11
CA GLU A 130 -5.73 -31.95 -7.74
C GLU A 130 -6.41 -30.69 -7.18
N PRO A 131 -7.29 -30.02 -7.94
CA PRO A 131 -7.98 -28.82 -7.47
C PRO A 131 -9.05 -29.20 -6.44
N TYR A 132 -9.07 -28.48 -5.34
CA TYR A 132 -10.07 -28.57 -4.28
C TYR A 132 -11.19 -27.55 -4.47
N LYS A 133 -12.37 -27.88 -3.91
CA LYS A 133 -13.55 -27.01 -3.87
C LYS A 133 -14.11 -26.92 -2.47
N PHE A 134 -14.80 -25.83 -2.17
CA PHE A 134 -15.62 -25.75 -0.96
C PHE A 134 -16.86 -26.65 -1.11
N ARG A 135 -17.19 -27.44 -0.07
CA ARG A 135 -18.42 -28.22 -0.01
C ARG A 135 -19.41 -27.58 0.95
N ASN A 136 -19.17 -27.69 2.24
CA ASN A 136 -20.00 -27.06 3.25
C ASN A 136 -19.20 -25.99 4.00
N ILE A 137 -19.86 -24.84 4.25
CA ILE A 137 -19.26 -23.78 5.08
C ILE A 137 -20.26 -23.52 6.21
N SER A 138 -19.78 -23.63 7.42
CA SER A 138 -20.59 -23.41 8.65
C SER A 138 -19.90 -22.39 9.54
N PHE A 139 -20.69 -21.69 10.36
CA PHE A 139 -20.24 -20.76 11.37
C PHE A 139 -20.59 -21.30 12.74
N VAL A 140 -19.68 -21.17 13.70
CA VAL A 140 -19.87 -21.62 15.08
C VAL A 140 -19.37 -20.54 16.03
N GLY A 141 -20.20 -20.20 17.02
CA GLY A 141 -19.89 -19.20 18.04
C GLY A 141 -20.35 -17.79 17.72
N ASN A 142 -21.03 -17.59 16.59
CA ASN A 142 -21.68 -16.32 16.23
C ASN A 142 -23.04 -16.21 16.95
N THR A 143 -23.22 -15.14 17.70
CA THR A 143 -24.48 -14.82 18.40
C THR A 143 -25.05 -13.48 17.99
N ILE A 144 -24.21 -12.58 17.48
CA ILE A 144 -24.55 -11.20 17.09
C ILE A 144 -25.10 -11.18 15.66
N TYR A 145 -24.42 -11.86 14.74
CA TYR A 145 -24.82 -11.92 13.33
C TYR A 145 -25.28 -13.32 12.95
N THR A 146 -26.30 -13.39 12.10
CA THR A 146 -26.84 -14.67 11.62
C THR A 146 -25.90 -15.34 10.62
N ASN A 147 -26.06 -16.66 10.45
CA ASN A 147 -25.30 -17.41 9.45
C ASN A 147 -25.51 -16.88 8.03
N GLU A 148 -26.73 -16.40 7.73
CA GLU A 148 -27.10 -15.84 6.43
C GLU A 148 -26.36 -14.52 6.16
N GLU A 149 -26.21 -13.65 7.17
CA GLU A 149 -25.48 -12.39 7.07
C GLU A 149 -23.98 -12.65 6.87
N LEU A 150 -23.40 -13.55 7.66
CA LEU A 150 -22.00 -13.93 7.55
C LEU A 150 -21.69 -14.59 6.21
N SER A 151 -22.58 -15.48 5.72
CA SER A 151 -22.43 -16.12 4.41
C SER A 151 -22.46 -15.12 3.26
N ARG A 152 -23.33 -14.09 3.36
CA ARG A 152 -23.42 -13.03 2.36
C ARG A 152 -22.12 -12.21 2.27
N ILE A 153 -21.50 -11.93 3.41
CA ILE A 153 -20.22 -11.20 3.46
C ILE A 153 -19.08 -12.08 3.01
N LEU A 154 -19.05 -13.34 3.45
CA LEU A 154 -18.04 -14.31 3.03
C LEU A 154 -18.04 -14.47 1.51
N SER A 155 -19.24 -14.48 0.90
CA SER A 155 -19.42 -14.53 -0.56
C SER A 155 -18.65 -15.67 -1.22
N ILE A 156 -18.64 -16.83 -0.57
CA ILE A 156 -18.07 -18.11 -1.04
C ILE A 156 -19.18 -19.14 -0.95
N GLU A 157 -19.43 -19.84 -2.06
CA GLU A 157 -20.51 -20.81 -2.17
C GLU A 157 -19.99 -22.25 -2.28
N SER A 158 -20.86 -23.21 -1.97
CA SER A 158 -20.58 -24.63 -2.22
C SER A 158 -20.31 -24.88 -3.71
N GLY A 159 -19.20 -25.57 -4.00
CA GLY A 159 -18.74 -25.81 -5.37
C GLY A 159 -17.73 -24.81 -5.91
N ASP A 160 -17.51 -23.68 -5.22
CA ASP A 160 -16.46 -22.75 -5.56
C ASP A 160 -15.06 -23.36 -5.41
N ILE A 161 -14.11 -22.88 -6.19
CA ILE A 161 -12.72 -23.31 -6.10
C ILE A 161 -12.16 -22.88 -4.74
N PHE A 162 -11.50 -23.79 -4.03
CA PHE A 162 -10.82 -23.48 -2.80
C PHE A 162 -9.65 -22.51 -3.05
N ASP A 163 -9.82 -21.26 -2.65
CA ASP A 163 -8.79 -20.24 -2.69
C ASP A 163 -8.60 -19.68 -1.29
N LYS A 164 -7.49 -20.06 -0.66
CA LYS A 164 -7.16 -19.62 0.70
C LYS A 164 -6.99 -18.09 0.77
N THR A 165 -6.44 -17.48 -0.26
CA THR A 165 -6.23 -16.00 -0.29
C THR A 165 -7.57 -15.27 -0.29
N VAL A 166 -8.55 -15.76 -1.05
CA VAL A 166 -9.91 -15.20 -1.05
C VAL A 166 -10.55 -15.43 0.31
N LEU A 167 -10.49 -16.64 0.86
CA LEU A 167 -11.03 -16.98 2.17
C LEU A 167 -10.46 -16.05 3.26
N ASP A 168 -9.15 -15.94 3.35
CA ASP A 168 -8.47 -15.10 4.32
C ASP A 168 -8.86 -13.62 4.17
N SER A 169 -8.95 -13.12 2.94
CA SER A 169 -9.37 -11.73 2.69
C SER A 169 -10.83 -11.46 3.07
N ARG A 170 -11.71 -12.46 2.99
CA ARG A 170 -13.11 -12.37 3.38
C ARG A 170 -13.33 -12.50 4.89
N ILE A 171 -12.40 -13.15 5.58
CA ILE A 171 -12.47 -13.32 7.04
C ILE A 171 -11.72 -12.20 7.76
N TYR A 172 -10.45 -11.97 7.43
CA TYR A 172 -9.54 -11.14 8.23
C TYR A 172 -9.43 -9.68 7.80
N GLY A 173 -9.83 -9.34 6.59
CA GLY A 173 -9.84 -7.99 6.11
C GLY A 173 -9.40 -7.84 4.65
N ASN A 174 -10.05 -6.91 3.98
CA ASN A 174 -9.72 -6.50 2.62
C ASN A 174 -9.67 -4.96 2.51
N ALA A 175 -9.16 -4.48 1.38
CA ALA A 175 -9.03 -3.05 1.13
C ALA A 175 -10.36 -2.28 1.11
N THR A 176 -11.48 -2.97 0.90
CA THR A 176 -12.82 -2.37 0.84
C THR A 176 -13.56 -2.41 2.17
N GLY A 177 -13.04 -3.16 3.18
CA GLY A 177 -13.69 -3.35 4.46
C GLY A 177 -14.95 -4.24 4.40
N ASN A 178 -15.14 -4.98 3.32
CA ASN A 178 -16.25 -5.92 3.16
C ASN A 178 -15.79 -7.34 3.50
N ASP A 179 -15.57 -7.58 4.79
CA ASP A 179 -15.13 -8.83 5.37
C ASP A 179 -15.72 -9.02 6.76
N ILE A 180 -15.67 -10.26 7.26
CA ILE A 180 -16.28 -10.62 8.54
C ILE A 180 -15.63 -9.86 9.71
N SER A 181 -14.30 -9.75 9.73
CA SER A 181 -13.62 -9.01 10.81
C SER A 181 -14.00 -7.53 10.83
N SER A 182 -14.09 -6.89 9.65
CA SER A 182 -14.50 -5.48 9.57
C SER A 182 -15.92 -5.26 10.07
N LEU A 183 -16.86 -6.18 9.80
CA LEU A 183 -18.22 -6.12 10.31
C LEU A 183 -18.26 -6.04 11.84
N TYR A 184 -17.58 -6.97 12.52
CA TYR A 184 -17.51 -7.01 13.98
C TYR A 184 -16.73 -5.83 14.57
N LEU A 185 -15.59 -5.48 13.96
CA LEU A 185 -14.75 -4.36 14.42
C LEU A 185 -15.42 -3.00 14.28
N ASP A 186 -16.29 -2.83 13.28
CA ASP A 186 -17.06 -1.59 13.10
C ASP A 186 -18.25 -1.48 14.06
N ASP A 187 -18.62 -2.59 14.68
CA ASP A 187 -19.64 -2.64 15.72
C ASP A 187 -19.04 -2.70 17.15
N GLY A 188 -17.74 -2.45 17.25
CA GLY A 188 -17.01 -2.30 18.52
C GLY A 188 -16.42 -3.59 19.09
N TYR A 189 -16.58 -4.73 18.44
CA TYR A 189 -16.06 -6.01 18.93
C TYR A 189 -14.56 -6.14 18.64
N LEU A 190 -13.75 -5.33 19.34
CA LEU A 190 -12.30 -5.26 19.14
C LEU A 190 -11.59 -6.61 19.42
N PHE A 191 -12.14 -7.41 20.32
CA PHE A 191 -11.59 -8.71 20.72
C PHE A 191 -12.10 -9.87 19.88
N PHE A 192 -12.78 -9.56 18.77
CA PHE A 192 -13.26 -10.53 17.80
C PHE A 192 -12.12 -11.35 17.20
N ASN A 193 -12.35 -12.64 17.06
CA ASN A 193 -11.48 -13.54 16.30
C ASN A 193 -12.33 -14.56 15.55
N ALA A 194 -11.94 -14.84 14.32
CA ALA A 194 -12.51 -15.89 13.50
C ALA A 194 -11.38 -16.79 12.98
N THR A 195 -11.55 -18.11 13.12
CA THR A 195 -10.56 -19.09 12.67
C THR A 195 -11.23 -20.09 11.75
N PRO A 196 -10.87 -20.13 10.45
CA PRO A 196 -11.36 -21.16 9.53
C PRO A 196 -10.67 -22.49 9.86
N VAL A 197 -11.45 -23.54 10.05
CA VAL A 197 -10.99 -24.89 10.35
C VAL A 197 -11.55 -25.84 9.30
N GLU A 198 -10.68 -26.59 8.64
CA GLU A 198 -11.09 -27.68 7.76
C GLU A 198 -11.50 -28.88 8.61
N VAL A 199 -12.79 -29.19 8.64
CA VAL A 199 -13.33 -30.28 9.48
C VAL A 199 -13.38 -31.63 8.76
N ALA A 200 -13.50 -31.62 7.43
CA ALA A 200 -13.46 -32.82 6.60
C ALA A 200 -12.98 -32.52 5.18
N THR A 201 -12.32 -33.51 4.58
CA THR A 201 -11.94 -33.46 3.17
C THR A 201 -12.32 -34.80 2.53
N LYS A 202 -13.14 -34.75 1.47
CA LYS A 202 -13.58 -35.94 0.73
C LYS A 202 -13.69 -35.62 -0.75
N ASN A 203 -13.09 -36.44 -1.61
CA ASN A 203 -13.12 -36.29 -3.08
C ASN A 203 -12.67 -34.91 -3.57
N ASN A 204 -11.62 -34.35 -2.99
CA ASN A 204 -11.12 -32.98 -3.25
C ASN A 204 -12.16 -31.88 -2.94
N GLU A 205 -13.08 -32.15 -2.05
CA GLU A 205 -14.04 -31.18 -1.50
C GLU A 205 -13.78 -31.01 -0.02
N ILE A 206 -13.82 -29.76 0.45
CA ILE A 206 -13.48 -29.34 1.82
C ILE A 206 -14.73 -28.84 2.51
N ASP A 207 -15.01 -29.39 3.71
CA ASP A 207 -15.93 -28.82 4.67
C ASP A 207 -15.18 -27.86 5.58
N LEU A 208 -15.66 -26.63 5.65
CA LEU A 208 -15.06 -25.56 6.42
C LEU A 208 -15.98 -25.15 7.58
N GLU A 209 -15.42 -25.06 8.76
CA GLU A 209 -16.07 -24.50 9.94
C GLU A 209 -15.35 -23.22 10.36
N ILE A 210 -16.03 -22.07 10.29
CA ILE A 210 -15.50 -20.79 10.74
C ILE A 210 -15.86 -20.63 12.21
N ARG A 211 -14.86 -20.81 13.07
CA ARG A 211 -15.00 -20.68 14.53
C ARG A 211 -14.85 -19.24 14.93
N ILE A 212 -15.91 -18.68 15.47
CA ILE A 212 -16.02 -17.28 15.85
C ILE A 212 -15.97 -17.14 17.36
N ARG A 213 -15.17 -16.18 17.80
CA ARG A 213 -15.14 -15.71 19.18
C ARG A 213 -15.38 -14.21 19.15
N GLU A 214 -16.57 -13.78 19.57
CA GLU A 214 -17.02 -12.40 19.40
C GLU A 214 -16.38 -11.43 20.39
N GLY A 215 -16.22 -11.86 21.66
CA GLY A 215 -15.72 -11.01 22.73
C GLY A 215 -16.75 -9.97 23.18
N GLN A 216 -16.30 -8.92 23.83
CA GLN A 216 -17.14 -7.79 24.26
C GLN A 216 -16.81 -6.54 23.43
N GLN A 217 -17.78 -5.62 23.35
CA GLN A 217 -17.57 -4.34 22.72
C GLN A 217 -16.58 -3.50 23.52
N ALA A 218 -15.64 -2.85 22.82
CA ALA A 218 -14.67 -1.95 23.42
C ALA A 218 -15.00 -0.49 23.11
N ARG A 219 -14.77 0.39 24.10
CA ARG A 219 -14.88 1.84 23.93
C ARG A 219 -13.50 2.49 23.87
N ILE A 220 -13.40 3.57 23.12
CA ILE A 220 -12.19 4.38 23.05
C ILE A 220 -12.01 5.11 24.38
N ASN A 221 -10.90 4.85 25.08
CA ASN A 221 -10.56 5.52 26.32
C ASN A 221 -9.77 6.81 26.05
N LYS A 222 -8.71 6.71 25.25
CA LYS A 222 -7.80 7.83 24.97
C LYS A 222 -7.35 7.81 23.51
N VAL A 223 -7.22 9.01 22.94
CA VAL A 223 -6.61 9.20 21.61
C VAL A 223 -5.43 10.17 21.75
N VAL A 224 -4.29 9.77 21.21
CA VAL A 224 -3.04 10.55 21.25
C VAL A 224 -2.50 10.68 19.84
N VAL A 225 -1.86 11.80 19.54
CA VAL A 225 -1.07 12.00 18.34
C VAL A 225 0.36 12.33 18.74
N ASN A 226 1.31 11.65 18.13
CA ASN A 226 2.74 11.88 18.34
C ASN A 226 3.41 12.26 17.03
N GLY A 227 4.41 13.16 17.08
CA GLY A 227 5.25 13.49 15.93
C GLY A 227 4.84 14.76 15.18
N ASN A 228 3.79 15.43 15.61
CA ASN A 228 3.40 16.74 15.10
C ASN A 228 4.23 17.84 15.76
N THR A 229 5.32 18.23 15.13
CA THR A 229 6.26 19.22 15.66
C THR A 229 5.94 20.66 15.23
N LYS A 230 5.39 20.83 14.03
CA LYS A 230 5.01 22.11 13.41
C LYS A 230 3.51 22.35 13.42
N THR A 231 2.72 21.28 13.18
CA THR A 231 1.27 21.36 13.11
C THR A 231 0.66 21.34 14.49
N ASN A 232 -0.18 22.30 14.79
CA ASN A 232 -0.86 22.42 16.08
C ASN A 232 -1.87 21.26 16.28
N ASP A 233 -2.00 20.79 17.51
CA ASP A 233 -2.88 19.68 17.88
C ASP A 233 -4.32 19.87 17.42
N HIS A 234 -4.87 21.08 17.51
CA HIS A 234 -6.25 21.35 17.10
C HIS A 234 -6.49 21.09 15.59
N VAL A 235 -5.45 21.24 14.74
CA VAL A 235 -5.53 20.97 13.31
C VAL A 235 -5.64 19.48 13.05
N ILE A 236 -4.94 18.68 13.83
CA ILE A 236 -4.91 17.24 13.72
C ILE A 236 -6.15 16.62 14.36
N MET A 237 -6.46 17.04 15.60
CA MET A 237 -7.56 16.48 16.36
C MET A 237 -8.94 16.68 15.70
N ARG A 238 -9.11 17.73 14.91
CA ARG A 238 -10.37 17.97 14.17
C ARG A 238 -10.60 16.98 13.03
N GLU A 239 -9.54 16.37 12.51
CA GLU A 239 -9.61 15.38 11.43
C GLU A 239 -9.78 13.96 11.97
N ILE A 240 -9.57 13.73 13.26
CA ILE A 240 -9.69 12.43 13.91
C ILE A 240 -11.17 12.07 14.07
N ARG A 241 -11.54 10.89 13.60
CA ARG A 241 -12.90 10.35 13.72
C ARG A 241 -13.09 9.55 15.02
N THR A 242 -12.02 8.92 15.50
CA THR A 242 -12.04 8.17 16.76
C THR A 242 -12.03 9.13 17.94
N LYS A 243 -13.11 9.13 18.75
CA LYS A 243 -13.24 10.03 19.91
C LYS A 243 -13.32 9.25 21.21
N PRO A 244 -12.73 9.73 22.29
CA PRO A 244 -12.91 9.14 23.61
C PRO A 244 -14.37 9.00 23.99
N GLY A 245 -14.77 7.82 24.48
CA GLY A 245 -16.14 7.47 24.84
C GLY A 245 -16.94 6.77 23.74
N ASP A 246 -16.59 6.94 22.46
CA ASP A 246 -17.24 6.24 21.35
C ASP A 246 -16.88 4.75 21.32
N LEU A 247 -17.73 3.95 20.69
CA LEU A 247 -17.37 2.56 20.36
C LEU A 247 -16.20 2.53 19.41
N PHE A 248 -15.34 1.53 19.55
CA PHE A 248 -14.26 1.28 18.60
C PHE A 248 -14.84 0.98 17.21
N LYS A 249 -14.27 1.61 16.18
CA LYS A 249 -14.59 1.33 14.77
C LYS A 249 -13.33 1.33 13.94
N ARG A 250 -13.07 0.22 13.25
CA ARG A 250 -11.95 0.11 12.33
C ARG A 250 -12.06 1.10 11.16
N SER A 251 -13.27 1.28 10.65
CA SER A 251 -13.57 2.23 9.57
C SER A 251 -13.21 3.68 9.95
N ASP A 252 -13.40 4.09 11.20
CA ASP A 252 -13.04 5.43 11.67
C ASP A 252 -11.52 5.64 11.74
N ILE A 253 -10.76 4.60 12.08
CA ILE A 253 -9.30 4.63 12.00
C ILE A 253 -8.84 4.80 10.56
N ILE A 254 -9.34 3.97 9.65
CA ILE A 254 -9.00 4.03 8.21
C ILE A 254 -9.40 5.39 7.63
N ARG A 255 -10.54 5.93 8.04
CA ARG A 255 -10.98 7.26 7.62
C ARG A 255 -10.05 8.35 8.13
N THR A 256 -9.66 8.31 9.40
CA THR A 256 -8.70 9.24 9.98
C THR A 256 -7.35 9.21 9.23
N GLN A 257 -6.86 8.02 8.88
CA GLN A 257 -5.63 7.89 8.07
C GLN A 257 -5.77 8.56 6.70
N ARG A 258 -6.92 8.40 6.04
CA ARG A 258 -7.21 9.05 4.75
C ARG A 258 -7.28 10.57 4.87
N GLU A 259 -7.91 11.07 5.93
CA GLU A 259 -7.96 12.51 6.23
C GLU A 259 -6.54 13.06 6.45
N PHE A 260 -5.70 12.38 7.24
CA PHE A 260 -4.30 12.77 7.43
C PHE A 260 -3.49 12.75 6.12
N ALA A 261 -3.71 11.74 5.26
CA ALA A 261 -3.07 11.68 3.96
C ALA A 261 -3.51 12.85 3.05
N SER A 262 -4.79 13.26 3.13
CA SER A 262 -5.34 14.35 2.33
C SER A 262 -4.80 15.73 2.72
N LEU A 263 -4.44 15.93 3.98
CA LEU A 263 -3.80 17.15 4.45
C LEU A 263 -2.44 17.37 3.77
N ASN A 264 -1.75 16.28 3.42
CA ASN A 264 -0.42 16.30 2.80
C ASN A 264 0.68 16.95 3.66
N TYR A 265 0.48 16.99 4.98
CA TYR A 265 1.46 17.49 5.97
C TYR A 265 2.36 16.37 6.47
N PHE A 266 1.95 15.12 6.32
CA PHE A 266 2.60 13.96 6.90
C PHE A 266 3.18 13.04 5.82
N ASN A 267 4.23 12.30 6.20
CA ASN A 267 4.81 11.26 5.37
C ASN A 267 3.79 10.09 5.24
N PRO A 268 3.34 9.73 4.01
CA PRO A 268 2.35 8.66 3.83
C PRO A 268 2.81 7.30 4.37
N GLU A 269 4.13 7.05 4.40
CA GLU A 269 4.70 5.78 4.86
C GLU A 269 4.51 5.58 6.37
N THR A 270 4.46 6.67 7.14
CA THR A 270 4.29 6.60 8.60
C THR A 270 2.84 6.62 9.06
N LEU A 271 1.89 7.02 8.19
CA LEU A 271 0.46 7.08 8.53
C LEU A 271 -0.16 5.72 8.86
N GLY A 272 0.51 4.61 8.50
CA GLY A 272 0.14 3.25 8.87
C GLY A 272 0.51 2.87 10.30
N ASN A 273 1.38 3.62 10.96
CA ASN A 273 1.89 3.32 12.29
C ASN A 273 0.92 3.81 13.38
N ILE A 274 -0.15 3.04 13.57
CA ILE A 274 -1.14 3.29 14.61
C ILE A 274 -0.96 2.26 15.70
N ASP A 275 -0.76 2.74 16.91
CA ASP A 275 -0.71 1.91 18.10
C ASP A 275 -2.12 1.77 18.65
N ILE A 276 -2.60 0.53 18.71
CA ILE A 276 -3.89 0.15 19.29
C ILE A 276 -3.58 -0.67 20.53
N ASP A 277 -3.81 -0.08 21.69
CA ASP A 277 -3.52 -0.70 23.01
C ASP A 277 -4.86 -1.06 23.70
N PRO A 278 -5.32 -2.32 23.56
CA PRO A 278 -6.58 -2.76 24.13
C PRO A 278 -6.42 -3.17 25.61
N ASP A 279 -7.38 -2.78 26.45
CA ASP A 279 -7.55 -3.27 27.82
C ASP A 279 -8.76 -4.21 27.89
N PRO A 280 -8.55 -5.55 27.84
CA PRO A 280 -9.65 -6.52 27.86
C PRO A 280 -10.41 -6.56 29.20
N VAL A 281 -9.79 -6.10 30.29
CA VAL A 281 -10.43 -6.09 31.61
C VAL A 281 -11.44 -4.98 31.72
N LYS A 282 -11.13 -3.80 31.17
CA LYS A 282 -12.02 -2.64 31.16
C LYS A 282 -12.87 -2.53 29.92
N ASN A 283 -12.63 -3.39 28.93
CA ASN A 283 -13.24 -3.28 27.59
C ASN A 283 -13.03 -1.90 26.97
N THR A 284 -11.81 -1.38 27.05
CA THR A 284 -11.44 -0.10 26.49
C THR A 284 -10.20 -0.23 25.62
N VAL A 285 -9.95 0.80 24.82
CA VAL A 285 -8.78 0.86 23.93
C VAL A 285 -8.18 2.27 23.91
N ASN A 286 -6.86 2.34 23.98
CA ASN A 286 -6.11 3.55 23.70
C ASN A 286 -5.63 3.52 22.24
N ILE A 287 -5.74 4.64 21.56
CA ILE A 287 -5.31 4.76 20.15
C ILE A 287 -4.26 5.87 20.07
N THR A 288 -3.08 5.52 19.55
CA THR A 288 -2.00 6.48 19.33
C THR A 288 -1.68 6.52 17.83
N TYR A 289 -1.86 7.69 17.24
CA TYR A 289 -1.47 7.98 15.85
C TYR A 289 -0.04 8.51 15.85
N ASN A 290 0.89 7.75 15.29
CA ASN A 290 2.27 8.18 15.12
C ASN A 290 2.44 8.76 13.71
N VAL A 291 2.74 10.05 13.61
CA VAL A 291 2.88 10.77 12.35
C VAL A 291 4.30 11.34 12.24
N GLU A 292 4.76 11.53 11.03
CA GLU A 292 6.01 12.22 10.73
C GLU A 292 5.69 13.37 9.78
N GLU A 293 6.04 14.58 10.18
CA GLU A 293 5.79 15.76 9.35
C GLU A 293 6.77 15.86 8.19
N LYS A 294 6.25 16.25 7.02
CA LYS A 294 7.05 16.57 5.85
C LYS A 294 6.76 17.99 5.37
N SER A 295 7.69 18.56 4.61
CA SER A 295 7.42 19.82 3.93
C SER A 295 6.25 19.67 2.96
N SER A 296 5.25 20.51 3.13
CA SER A 296 4.05 20.58 2.26
C SER A 296 4.07 21.77 1.31
N ASP A 297 5.08 22.61 1.44
CA ASP A 297 5.23 23.83 0.64
C ASP A 297 5.67 23.47 -0.78
N GLN A 298 5.14 24.18 -1.76
CA GLN A 298 5.39 23.89 -3.17
C GLN A 298 5.80 25.15 -3.91
N LEU A 299 6.89 25.00 -4.68
CA LEU A 299 7.31 25.97 -5.70
C LEU A 299 6.96 25.36 -7.07
N ASN A 300 6.10 26.04 -7.82
CA ASN A 300 5.74 25.63 -9.17
C ASN A 300 6.22 26.65 -10.17
N LEU A 301 7.01 26.17 -11.13
CA LEU A 301 7.44 26.94 -12.30
C LEU A 301 6.83 26.29 -13.55
N GLN A 302 6.03 27.04 -14.26
CA GLN A 302 5.36 26.56 -15.48
C GLN A 302 5.72 27.48 -16.65
N GLY A 303 6.01 26.90 -17.81
CA GLY A 303 6.21 27.60 -19.05
C GLY A 303 5.30 27.04 -20.14
N GLY A 304 4.76 27.89 -20.96
CA GLY A 304 3.90 27.52 -22.10
C GLY A 304 4.08 28.46 -23.28
N TRP A 305 3.65 27.99 -24.47
CA TRP A 305 3.61 28.78 -25.67
C TRP A 305 2.14 29.00 -26.05
N GLY A 306 1.73 30.26 -26.22
CA GLY A 306 0.36 30.59 -26.63
C GLY A 306 0.30 31.96 -27.29
N GLY A 307 -0.52 32.08 -28.33
CA GLY A 307 -0.69 33.35 -29.07
C GLY A 307 0.62 33.91 -29.67
N GLY A 308 1.56 33.04 -30.07
CA GLY A 308 2.86 33.44 -30.64
C GLY A 308 3.89 33.91 -29.59
N ARG A 309 3.65 33.68 -28.28
CA ARG A 309 4.49 34.16 -27.18
C ARG A 309 4.70 33.09 -26.11
N VAL A 310 5.81 33.21 -25.36
CA VAL A 310 6.07 32.39 -24.18
C VAL A 310 5.35 33.00 -22.98
N ILE A 311 4.65 32.19 -22.22
CA ILE A 311 4.01 32.56 -20.96
C ILE A 311 4.76 31.80 -19.84
N GLY A 312 5.27 32.53 -18.85
CA GLY A 312 5.85 31.97 -17.66
C GLY A 312 4.95 32.19 -16.46
N THR A 313 4.84 31.22 -15.58
CA THR A 313 4.12 31.30 -14.29
C THR A 313 5.01 30.76 -13.18
N LEU A 314 5.19 31.57 -12.14
CA LEU A 314 5.85 31.21 -10.91
C LEU A 314 4.81 31.25 -9.80
N SER A 315 4.68 30.18 -9.00
CA SER A 315 3.79 30.17 -7.84
C SER A 315 4.43 29.48 -6.64
N PHE A 316 4.20 30.10 -5.48
CA PHE A 316 4.52 29.56 -4.16
C PHE A 316 3.22 29.20 -3.46
N GLN A 317 3.12 27.97 -2.98
CA GLN A 317 1.97 27.51 -2.22
C GLN A 317 2.42 26.96 -0.87
N PHE A 318 1.91 27.55 0.20
CA PHE A 318 2.14 27.16 1.59
C PHE A 318 0.85 26.52 2.12
N LYS A 319 0.89 25.23 2.45
CA LYS A 319 -0.32 24.47 2.79
C LYS A 319 -0.63 24.42 4.28
N ASN A 320 0.35 24.62 5.13
CA ASN A 320 0.16 24.62 6.59
C ASN A 320 0.46 26.01 7.18
N PHE A 321 -0.02 27.06 6.52
CA PHE A 321 0.21 28.43 6.95
C PHE A 321 -0.51 28.76 8.27
N SER A 322 0.02 29.69 9.04
CA SER A 322 -0.56 30.17 10.30
C SER A 322 -0.58 31.68 10.38
N THR A 323 -1.77 32.27 10.32
CA THR A 323 -1.94 33.73 10.56
C THR A 323 -1.60 34.14 11.98
N ARG A 324 -1.81 33.24 12.97
CA ARG A 324 -1.49 33.49 14.38
C ARG A 324 0.00 33.64 14.65
N ASN A 325 0.82 32.99 13.83
CA ASN A 325 2.27 32.97 13.99
C ASN A 325 2.98 34.05 13.17
N ILE A 326 2.27 34.85 12.37
CA ILE A 326 2.85 35.96 11.59
C ILE A 326 3.67 36.91 12.46
N LEU A 327 3.16 37.26 13.65
CA LEU A 327 3.83 38.16 14.56
C LEU A 327 4.84 37.46 15.49
N LYS A 328 5.15 36.18 15.24
CA LYS A 328 6.07 35.37 16.06
C LYS A 328 7.22 34.83 15.23
N PRO A 329 8.20 35.65 14.78
CA PRO A 329 9.26 35.22 13.86
C PRO A 329 10.09 34.03 14.36
N ARG A 330 10.13 33.81 15.69
CA ARG A 330 10.81 32.61 16.26
C ARG A 330 10.17 31.26 15.91
N LEU A 331 8.91 31.27 15.48
CA LEU A 331 8.16 30.08 15.09
C LEU A 331 8.11 29.88 13.55
N TRP A 332 8.87 30.66 12.80
CA TRP A 332 8.93 30.56 11.36
C TRP A 332 9.95 29.50 10.93
N ASP A 333 9.54 28.64 9.97
CA ASP A 333 10.41 27.62 9.40
C ASP A 333 9.94 27.22 7.97
N PRO A 334 10.36 27.91 6.92
CA PRO A 334 10.83 29.31 6.83
C PRO A 334 9.73 30.35 6.98
N LEU A 335 8.43 29.94 6.95
CA LEU A 335 7.26 30.79 7.10
C LEU A 335 6.43 30.40 8.32
N PRO A 336 5.52 31.31 8.80
CA PRO A 336 4.63 30.97 9.89
C PRO A 336 3.71 29.82 9.51
N SER A 337 3.85 28.68 10.20
CA SER A 337 3.11 27.44 9.91
C SER A 337 2.42 26.91 11.17
N GLY A 338 1.50 25.93 10.98
CA GLY A 338 0.91 25.16 12.06
C GLY A 338 -0.62 25.17 12.16
N ASP A 339 -1.33 26.10 11.53
CA ASP A 339 -2.79 26.21 11.63
C ASP A 339 -3.56 25.57 10.47
N GLY A 340 -2.85 24.98 9.49
CA GLY A 340 -3.48 24.29 8.37
C GLY A 340 -4.13 25.22 7.35
N GLN A 341 -3.86 26.53 7.44
CA GLN A 341 -4.31 27.52 6.44
C GLN A 341 -3.48 27.38 5.16
N GLN A 342 -4.00 27.87 4.04
CA GLN A 342 -3.26 27.87 2.80
C GLN A 342 -3.03 29.29 2.31
N LEU A 343 -1.79 29.58 1.92
CA LEU A 343 -1.40 30.83 1.31
C LEU A 343 -0.75 30.52 -0.05
N MET A 344 -1.23 31.14 -1.11
CA MET A 344 -0.66 31.03 -2.46
C MET A 344 -0.32 32.41 -3.01
N ILE A 345 0.90 32.53 -3.49
CA ILE A 345 1.38 33.73 -4.18
C ILE A 345 1.80 33.30 -5.58
N SER A 346 1.27 33.91 -6.62
CA SER A 346 1.65 33.60 -8.00
C SER A 346 1.83 34.84 -8.86
N ALA A 347 2.78 34.73 -9.79
CA ALA A 347 3.03 35.71 -10.81
C ALA A 347 3.09 35.00 -12.17
N SER A 348 2.35 35.51 -13.15
CA SER A 348 2.37 35.03 -14.52
C SER A 348 2.68 36.19 -15.45
N SER A 349 3.53 35.94 -16.44
CA SER A 349 3.88 36.98 -17.43
C SER A 349 4.12 36.39 -18.82
N ASN A 350 3.73 37.11 -19.86
CA ASN A 350 4.17 36.84 -21.23
C ASN A 350 5.09 37.98 -21.76
N GLY A 351 5.88 38.58 -20.87
CA GLY A 351 6.71 39.74 -21.14
C GLY A 351 5.97 41.03 -20.82
N ILE A 352 6.08 42.01 -21.74
CA ILE A 352 5.51 43.37 -21.54
C ILE A 352 3.98 43.43 -21.74
N TYR A 353 3.37 42.45 -22.45
CA TYR A 353 1.97 42.56 -22.90
C TYR A 353 0.96 42.13 -21.82
N TYR A 354 1.32 41.19 -20.97
CA TYR A 354 0.43 40.68 -19.92
C TYR A 354 1.22 40.27 -18.70
N GLN A 355 0.76 40.75 -17.55
CA GLN A 355 1.26 40.35 -16.23
C GLN A 355 0.06 40.13 -15.31
N ASN A 356 0.09 39.02 -14.56
CA ASN A 356 -0.91 38.71 -13.56
C ASN A 356 -0.20 38.42 -12.24
N TYR A 357 -0.63 39.07 -11.17
CA TYR A 357 -0.20 38.83 -9.81
C TYR A 357 -1.38 38.38 -9.00
N ARG A 358 -1.26 37.28 -8.27
CA ARG A 358 -2.33 36.75 -7.44
C ARG A 358 -1.83 36.41 -6.06
N LEU A 359 -2.61 36.81 -5.04
CA LEU A 359 -2.49 36.42 -3.65
C LEU A 359 -3.78 35.73 -3.25
N SER A 360 -3.72 34.46 -2.83
CA SER A 360 -4.89 33.69 -2.39
C SER A 360 -4.64 33.16 -0.98
N PHE A 361 -5.60 33.35 -0.10
CA PHE A 361 -5.61 32.82 1.25
C PHE A 361 -6.84 31.95 1.46
N MET A 362 -6.69 30.79 2.10
CA MET A 362 -7.80 29.90 2.44
C MET A 362 -7.68 29.45 3.90
N GLU A 363 -8.77 29.64 4.65
CA GLU A 363 -9.01 29.05 5.97
C GLU A 363 -9.95 27.84 5.78
N PRO A 364 -9.49 26.60 5.98
CA PRO A 364 -10.31 25.41 5.73
C PRO A 364 -11.36 25.14 6.84
N TRP A 365 -11.16 25.69 8.04
CA TRP A 365 -12.04 25.49 9.19
C TRP A 365 -12.42 26.81 9.85
N LEU A 366 -13.12 27.67 9.14
CA LEU A 366 -13.57 28.96 9.66
C LEU A 366 -14.44 28.77 10.92
N GLY A 367 -13.96 29.37 12.02
CA GLY A 367 -14.59 29.20 13.32
C GLY A 367 -14.23 27.91 14.08
N GLY A 368 -13.46 27.00 13.49
CA GLY A 368 -12.83 25.84 14.15
C GLY A 368 -13.77 24.68 14.56
N LYS A 369 -15.08 24.81 14.36
CA LYS A 369 -16.09 23.81 14.82
C LYS A 369 -16.60 22.89 13.71
N LYS A 370 -16.65 23.39 12.49
CA LYS A 370 -17.16 22.65 11.31
C LYS A 370 -16.22 22.87 10.11
N PRO A 371 -16.11 21.91 9.18
CA PRO A 371 -15.30 22.05 7.98
C PRO A 371 -15.95 23.03 7.00
N THR A 372 -15.90 24.33 7.34
CA THR A 372 -16.39 25.43 6.53
C THR A 372 -15.19 26.21 6.03
N SER A 373 -14.94 26.21 4.72
CA SER A 373 -13.81 26.93 4.14
C SER A 373 -14.17 28.36 3.74
N LEU A 374 -13.25 29.28 4.01
CA LEU A 374 -13.28 30.64 3.48
C LEU A 374 -12.04 30.84 2.60
N SER A 375 -12.26 31.25 1.35
CA SER A 375 -11.17 31.61 0.44
C SER A 375 -11.30 33.04 0.00
N VAL A 376 -10.19 33.79 0.08
CA VAL A 376 -10.08 35.17 -0.37
C VAL A 376 -8.94 35.23 -1.39
N SER A 377 -9.20 35.80 -2.56
CA SER A 377 -8.18 36.00 -3.58
C SER A 377 -8.16 37.44 -4.05
N LEU A 378 -6.96 38.01 -4.07
CA LEU A 378 -6.66 39.31 -4.63
C LEU A 378 -5.83 39.10 -5.90
N TYR A 379 -6.16 39.80 -6.96
CA TYR A 379 -5.40 39.71 -8.20
C TYR A 379 -5.25 41.09 -8.87
N LYS A 380 -4.11 41.27 -9.55
CA LYS A 380 -3.83 42.44 -10.37
C LYS A 380 -3.42 41.96 -11.75
N ASN A 381 -4.16 42.40 -12.75
CA ASN A 381 -3.81 42.19 -14.15
C ASN A 381 -3.28 43.47 -14.75
N VAL A 382 -2.18 43.37 -15.48
CA VAL A 382 -1.59 44.49 -16.23
C VAL A 382 -1.59 44.06 -17.68
N PHE A 383 -2.19 44.87 -18.53
CA PHE A 383 -2.18 44.71 -19.97
C PHE A 383 -1.48 45.92 -20.61
N SER A 384 -0.57 45.66 -21.54
CA SER A 384 0.09 46.70 -22.31
C SER A 384 -0.08 46.40 -23.81
N ASN A 385 -0.24 47.39 -24.58
CA ASN A 385 -0.25 47.30 -26.05
C ASN A 385 1.15 47.14 -26.63
N GLY A 386 2.20 47.18 -25.79
CA GLY A 386 3.60 47.02 -26.24
C GLY A 386 4.20 48.24 -26.91
N LEU A 387 3.52 49.39 -26.85
CA LEU A 387 4.08 50.65 -27.26
C LEU A 387 4.79 51.27 -26.06
N ASP A 388 6.10 51.41 -26.11
CA ASP A 388 6.87 52.17 -25.12
C ASP A 388 6.42 53.60 -25.22
N GLY A 389 5.99 54.13 -24.07
CA GLY A 389 5.60 55.56 -23.98
C GLY A 389 6.83 56.45 -23.87
N ASP A 390 7.59 56.52 -24.98
CA ASP A 390 8.56 57.57 -25.20
C ASP A 390 8.00 58.47 -26.35
N ASP A 391 7.25 59.47 -25.94
CA ASP A 391 7.06 60.74 -26.62
C ASP A 391 6.95 61.89 -25.58
#